data_172e9b1d20619f8bd065565baa2c29fd
#
_entry.id   172e9b1d20619f8bd065565baa2c29fd
#
_cell.length_a   1.000
_cell.length_b   1.000
_cell.length_c   1.000
_cell.angle_alpha   90.00
_cell.angle_beta   90.00
_cell.angle_gamma   90.00
#
_symmetry.space_group_name_H-M   'P 1'
#
loop_
_entity.id
_entity.type
_entity.pdbx_description
1 polymer ?
#
loop_
_entity_poly.entity_id
_entity_poly.type
_entity_poly.pdbx_seq_one_letter_code
_entity_poly.pdbx_strand_id
1 'polypeptide(L)' 'MAETESRYGCLLQQIQGQINSVEEELANIRCEMEGQNQEYKMLLGIKTRLEQEIAQYRALLNEGQHGIRYAHVE' A
#
# COMPACT_ATOMS: atom_id res chain seq x y z
N MET A 1 -46.19 -19.74 20.28
CA MET A 1 -47.20 -18.86 19.76
C MET A 1 -46.75 -18.19 18.50
N ALA A 2 -47.60 -18.12 17.51
CA ALA A 2 -47.24 -17.73 16.15
C ALA A 2 -46.64 -16.30 16.04
N GLU A 3 -47.17 -15.35 16.82
CA GLU A 3 -46.67 -13.97 16.79
C GLU A 3 -45.26 -13.83 17.34
N THR A 4 -44.93 -14.55 18.41
CA THR A 4 -43.62 -14.55 19.02
C THR A 4 -42.57 -15.19 18.10
N GLU A 5 -42.96 -16.30 17.46
CA GLU A 5 -42.09 -16.98 16.49
C GLU A 5 -41.84 -16.12 15.26
N SER A 6 -42.88 -15.42 14.78
CA SER A 6 -42.75 -14.50 13.65
C SER A 6 -41.83 -13.32 13.97
N ARG A 7 -41.97 -12.73 15.16
CA ARG A 7 -41.07 -11.64 15.62
C ARG A 7 -39.66 -12.12 15.78
N TYR A 8 -39.46 -13.29 16.33
CA TYR A 8 -38.15 -13.90 16.50
C TYR A 8 -37.48 -14.14 15.14
N GLY A 9 -38.24 -14.69 14.18
CA GLY A 9 -37.76 -14.89 12.83
C GLY A 9 -37.36 -13.59 12.13
N CYS A 10 -38.17 -12.53 12.28
CA CYS A 10 -37.84 -11.21 11.73
C CYS A 10 -36.59 -10.63 12.38
N LEU A 11 -36.44 -10.79 13.69
CA LEU A 11 -35.27 -10.32 14.42
C LEU A 11 -34.01 -11.04 13.96
N LEU A 12 -34.07 -12.35 13.77
CA LEU A 12 -32.96 -13.15 13.27
C LEU A 12 -32.56 -12.73 11.87
N GLN A 13 -33.51 -12.46 10.99
CA GLN A 13 -33.22 -11.97 9.63
C GLN A 13 -32.55 -10.60 9.67
N GLN A 14 -33.01 -9.73 10.56
CA GLN A 14 -32.41 -8.38 10.73
C GLN A 14 -30.96 -8.47 11.23
N ILE A 15 -30.72 -9.35 12.22
CA ILE A 15 -29.38 -9.59 12.74
C ILE A 15 -28.48 -10.17 11.64
N GLN A 16 -29.00 -11.14 10.88
CA GLN A 16 -28.24 -11.74 9.79
C GLN A 16 -27.89 -10.70 8.71
N GLY A 17 -28.82 -9.79 8.39
CA GLY A 17 -28.56 -8.69 7.49
C GLY A 17 -27.45 -7.76 7.97
N GLN A 18 -27.45 -7.45 9.28
CA GLN A 18 -26.39 -6.65 9.89
C GLN A 18 -25.03 -7.35 9.84
N ILE A 19 -25.00 -8.65 10.13
CA ILE A 19 -23.79 -9.46 10.04
C ILE A 19 -23.25 -9.45 8.61
N ASN A 20 -24.11 -9.63 7.62
CA ASN A 20 -23.72 -9.60 6.21
C ASN A 20 -23.14 -8.25 5.80
N SER A 21 -23.74 -7.14 6.28
CA SER A 21 -23.23 -5.79 6.03
C SER A 21 -21.83 -5.59 6.62
N VAL A 22 -21.62 -6.04 7.85
CA VAL A 22 -20.32 -5.96 8.52
C VAL A 22 -19.28 -6.81 7.79
N GLU A 23 -19.65 -7.99 7.34
CA GLU A 23 -18.76 -8.86 6.55
C GLU A 23 -18.36 -8.20 5.24
N GLU A 24 -19.29 -7.53 4.55
CA GLU A 24 -18.98 -6.76 3.35
C GLU A 24 -18.03 -5.63 3.63
N GLU A 25 -18.27 -4.86 4.69
CA GLU A 25 -17.38 -3.77 5.10
C GLU A 25 -15.98 -4.27 5.42
N LEU A 26 -15.87 -5.39 6.13
CA LEU A 26 -14.58 -6.02 6.44
C LEU A 26 -13.86 -6.45 5.17
N ALA A 27 -14.58 -7.05 4.23
CA ALA A 27 -14.00 -7.46 2.95
C ALA A 27 -13.48 -6.25 2.16
N ASN A 28 -14.24 -5.15 2.14
CA ASN A 28 -13.83 -3.91 1.48
C ASN A 28 -12.59 -3.29 2.14
N ILE A 29 -12.57 -3.26 3.46
CA ILE A 29 -11.42 -2.73 4.22
C ILE A 29 -10.17 -3.58 3.95
N ARG A 30 -10.28 -4.88 3.93
CA ARG A 30 -9.16 -5.77 3.60
C ARG A 30 -8.65 -5.52 2.19
N CYS A 31 -9.56 -5.34 1.24
CA CYS A 31 -9.21 -5.05 -0.14
C CYS A 31 -8.47 -3.71 -0.26
N GLU A 32 -8.94 -2.68 0.43
CA GLU A 32 -8.28 -1.38 0.49
C GLU A 32 -6.91 -1.47 1.14
N MET A 33 -6.78 -2.22 2.23
CA MET A 33 -5.49 -2.42 2.90
C MET A 33 -4.48 -3.13 2.00
N GLU A 34 -4.92 -4.14 1.26
CA GLU A 34 -4.06 -4.82 0.29
C GLU A 34 -3.62 -3.87 -0.82
N GLY A 35 -4.54 -3.05 -1.34
CA GLY A 35 -4.25 -2.05 -2.34
C GLY A 35 -3.22 -1.03 -1.85
N GLN A 36 -3.42 -0.50 -0.64
CA GLN A 36 -2.48 0.43 -0.02
C GLN A 36 -1.12 -0.21 0.22
N ASN A 37 -1.10 -1.48 0.64
CA ASN A 37 0.13 -2.20 0.88
C ASN A 37 0.93 -2.40 -0.42
N GLN A 38 0.25 -2.71 -1.51
CA GLN A 38 0.86 -2.83 -2.83
C GLN A 38 1.42 -1.48 -3.31
N GLU A 39 0.66 -0.39 -3.13
CA GLU A 39 1.13 0.95 -3.46
C GLU A 39 2.37 1.33 -2.65
N TYR A 40 2.36 1.02 -1.36
CA TYR A 40 3.51 1.25 -0.49
C TYR A 40 4.74 0.51 -0.98
N LYS A 41 4.59 -0.75 -1.35
CA LYS A 41 5.69 -1.56 -1.89
C LYS A 41 6.22 -1.00 -3.21
N MET A 42 5.34 -0.54 -4.07
CA MET A 42 5.74 0.11 -5.33
C MET A 42 6.52 1.39 -5.08
N LEU A 43 6.03 2.24 -4.18
CA LEU A 43 6.71 3.48 -3.81
C LEU A 43 8.07 3.21 -3.17
N LEU A 44 8.15 2.20 -2.33
CA LEU A 44 9.41 1.80 -1.71
C LEU A 44 10.41 1.33 -2.76
N GLY A 45 9.97 0.57 -3.75
CA GLY A 45 10.80 0.12 -4.87
C GLY A 45 11.30 1.29 -5.70
N ILE A 46 10.44 2.26 -6.00
CA ILE A 46 10.80 3.48 -6.72
C ILE A 46 11.83 4.29 -5.93
N LYS A 47 11.60 4.45 -4.63
CA LYS A 47 12.52 5.17 -3.74
C LYS A 47 13.90 4.53 -3.74
N THR A 48 13.97 3.21 -3.61
CA THR A 48 15.23 2.46 -3.63
C THR A 48 15.95 2.65 -4.95
N ARG A 49 15.23 2.58 -6.06
CA ARG A 49 15.78 2.78 -7.40
C ARG A 49 16.34 4.19 -7.57
N LEU A 50 15.60 5.20 -7.11
CA LEU A 50 16.06 6.59 -7.17
C LEU A 50 17.30 6.82 -6.31
N GLU A 51 17.36 6.23 -5.13
CA GLU A 51 18.55 6.30 -4.27
C GLU A 51 19.76 5.69 -4.94
N GLN A 52 19.59 4.55 -5.62
CA GLN A 52 20.67 3.94 -6.39
C GLN A 52 21.13 4.80 -7.54
N GLU A 53 20.19 5.40 -8.29
CA GLU A 53 20.52 6.30 -9.39
C GLU A 53 21.26 7.55 -8.90
N ILE A 54 20.84 8.11 -7.78
CA ILE A 54 21.52 9.26 -7.16
C ILE A 54 22.93 8.88 -6.73
N ALA A 55 23.11 7.71 -6.12
CA ALA A 55 24.42 7.24 -5.72
C ALA A 55 25.35 7.06 -6.91
N GLN A 56 24.85 6.49 -8.01
CA GLN A 56 25.60 6.35 -9.26
C GLN A 56 25.97 7.71 -9.84
N TYR A 57 25.02 8.64 -9.86
CA TYR A 57 25.27 9.98 -10.38
C TYR A 57 26.35 10.70 -9.59
N ARG A 58 26.29 10.61 -8.26
CA ARG A 58 27.31 11.21 -7.39
C ARG A 58 28.68 10.58 -7.61
N ALA A 59 28.73 9.27 -7.76
CA ALA A 59 29.98 8.57 -8.04
C ALA A 59 30.57 9.01 -9.38
N LEU A 60 29.74 9.13 -10.42
CA LEU A 60 30.18 9.60 -11.74
C LEU A 60 30.66 11.06 -11.70
N LEU A 61 29.97 11.92 -10.94
CA LEU A 61 30.38 13.29 -10.75
C LEU A 61 31.73 13.37 -10.05
N ASN A 62 31.97 12.59 -9.02
CA ASN A 62 33.21 12.53 -8.30
C ASN A 62 34.35 12.06 -9.20
N GLU A 63 34.12 11.03 -10.01
CA GLU A 63 35.08 10.54 -10.99
C GLU A 63 35.34 11.60 -12.05
N GLY A 64 34.29 12.26 -12.56
CA GLY A 64 34.42 13.33 -13.54
C GLY A 64 35.21 14.50 -13.00
N GLN A 65 34.95 14.95 -11.77
CA GLN A 65 35.69 15.99 -11.10
C GLN A 65 37.15 15.61 -10.88
N HIS A 66 37.39 14.36 -10.52
CA HIS A 66 38.72 13.85 -10.33
C HIS A 66 39.50 13.83 -11.65
N GLY A 67 38.87 13.42 -12.75
CA GLY A 67 39.43 13.43 -14.09
C GLY A 67 39.73 14.84 -14.58
N ILE A 68 38.83 15.80 -14.34
CA ILE A 68 39.02 17.20 -14.70
C ILE A 68 40.16 17.81 -13.90
N ARG A 69 40.24 17.52 -12.60
CA ARG A 69 41.38 17.97 -11.77
C ARG A 69 42.71 17.42 -12.29
N TYR A 70 42.72 16.18 -12.69
CA TYR A 70 43.93 15.54 -13.20
C TYR A 70 44.36 16.16 -14.50
N ALA A 71 43.42 16.46 -15.39
CA ALA A 71 43.68 17.12 -16.65
C ALA A 71 44.16 18.55 -16.46
N HIS A 72 43.74 19.23 -15.39
CA HIS A 72 44.11 20.61 -15.10
C HIS A 72 45.50 20.74 -14.49
N VAL A 73 46.03 19.70 -13.87
CA VAL A 73 47.34 19.67 -13.23
C VAL A 73 48.47 19.41 -14.25
N GLU A 74 48.08 18.82 -15.36
CA GLU A 74 49.02 18.66 -16.50
C GLU A 74 49.07 19.90 -17.38
#